data_bbb2d4d3bfe52c26131233e41fe30a0b
#
_entry.id   bbb2d4d3bfe52c26131233e41fe30a0b
#
_cell.length_a   1.000
_cell.length_b   1.000
_cell.length_c   1.000
_cell.angle_alpha   90.00
_cell.angle_beta   90.00
_cell.angle_gamma   90.00
#
_symmetry.space_group_name_H-M   'P 1'
#
loop_
_entity.id
_entity.type
_entity.pdbx_description
1 polymer ?
#
loop_
_entity_poly.entity_id
_entity_poly.type
_entity_poly.pdbx_seq_one_letter_code
_entity_poly.pdbx_strand_id
1 'polypeptide(L)'
;TGKEVEGIVKNLADYGAFVDLGGVDGLLHITDISWQRVNHPSEKLSIGDKITVKILNYDKEKMRVSLGLKQLTPSPWDNISERLPMGKKVSGIVSNLTDYGAFVRIEEGVEGLVHVSEMDWTNANARPSKFVKLGQEVDVVVLDVQESKHRISLSMKQAKENPWEAFEGAHNKGDMINVTVKSITDFGLFVGLPGGIDGLIHLADISWEKLSADEVVSTYSKGQELDVVILNIDAEKERISLGIKQLTSDNFSQFATLNPKGTIIKGTIQEVDARGAVVLLADGITGYLKASEISQDRIDDASTVLKEGAEVEVAI
;
A
#
# COMPACT_ATOMS: atom_id res chain seq x y z
N THR A 1 -40.96 -33.17 2.98
CA THR A 1 -39.88 -32.22 2.81
C THR A 1 -39.28 -32.37 1.42
N GLY A 2 -38.86 -31.25 0.83
CA GLY A 2 -38.25 -31.24 -0.51
C GLY A 2 -39.23 -31.23 -1.69
N LYS A 3 -40.53 -31.34 -1.49
CA LYS A 3 -41.52 -31.29 -2.56
C LYS A 3 -41.83 -29.85 -2.95
N GLU A 4 -41.94 -29.61 -4.24
CA GLU A 4 -42.39 -28.33 -4.79
C GLU A 4 -43.92 -28.29 -4.84
N VAL A 5 -44.48 -27.16 -4.41
CA VAL A 5 -45.92 -26.93 -4.40
C VAL A 5 -46.23 -25.50 -4.85
N GLU A 6 -47.35 -25.33 -5.51
CA GLU A 6 -47.87 -23.99 -5.84
C GLU A 6 -48.72 -23.45 -4.67
N GLY A 7 -48.57 -22.18 -4.40
CA GLY A 7 -49.32 -21.48 -3.39
C GLY A 7 -49.62 -20.04 -3.76
N ILE A 8 -50.51 -19.42 -3.03
CA ILE A 8 -50.90 -18.02 -3.22
C ILE A 8 -50.48 -17.23 -1.99
N VAL A 9 -49.80 -16.10 -2.20
CA VAL A 9 -49.41 -15.20 -1.11
C VAL A 9 -50.63 -14.56 -0.51
N LYS A 10 -50.94 -14.89 0.75
CA LYS A 10 -52.08 -14.35 1.50
C LYS A 10 -51.75 -13.05 2.24
N ASN A 11 -50.58 -13.03 2.87
CA ASN A 11 -50.18 -11.90 3.70
C ASN A 11 -48.66 -11.75 3.72
N LEU A 12 -48.22 -10.54 3.96
CA LEU A 12 -46.78 -10.17 4.10
C LEU A 12 -46.55 -9.59 5.50
N ALA A 13 -45.55 -10.12 6.20
CA ALA A 13 -45.08 -9.62 7.48
C ALA A 13 -43.58 -9.30 7.38
N ASP A 14 -43.05 -8.51 8.30
CA ASP A 14 -41.62 -8.10 8.28
C ASP A 14 -40.65 -9.28 8.25
N TYR A 15 -41.02 -10.43 8.80
CA TYR A 15 -40.20 -11.64 8.88
C TYR A 15 -40.48 -12.67 7.78
N GLY A 16 -41.47 -12.44 6.92
CA GLY A 16 -41.78 -13.39 5.83
C GLY A 16 -43.14 -13.22 5.22
N ALA A 17 -43.52 -14.16 4.31
CA ALA A 17 -44.77 -14.21 3.62
C ALA A 17 -45.57 -15.44 4.04
N PHE A 18 -46.86 -15.27 4.23
CA PHE A 18 -47.80 -16.38 4.43
C PHE A 18 -48.36 -16.81 3.08
N VAL A 19 -48.23 -18.09 2.77
CA VAL A 19 -48.63 -18.68 1.49
C VAL A 19 -49.65 -19.76 1.72
N ASP A 20 -50.83 -19.64 1.07
CA ASP A 20 -51.85 -20.66 1.07
C ASP A 20 -51.51 -21.79 0.08
N LEU A 21 -51.38 -22.99 0.59
CA LEU A 21 -51.07 -24.20 -0.17
C LEU A 21 -52.31 -25.04 -0.54
N GLY A 22 -53.52 -24.47 -0.40
CA GLY A 22 -54.77 -25.18 -0.65
C GLY A 22 -55.36 -25.79 0.62
N GLY A 23 -55.53 -24.95 1.66
CA GLY A 23 -56.09 -25.31 2.97
C GLY A 23 -55.11 -25.42 4.12
N VAL A 24 -53.83 -25.27 3.84
CA VAL A 24 -52.77 -25.18 4.85
C VAL A 24 -51.90 -23.95 4.54
N ASP A 25 -51.70 -23.14 5.56
CA ASP A 25 -50.85 -21.97 5.42
C ASP A 25 -49.39 -22.32 5.71
N GLY A 26 -48.52 -21.96 4.79
CA GLY A 26 -47.07 -22.08 4.95
C GLY A 26 -46.44 -20.71 5.22
N LEU A 27 -45.34 -20.72 5.96
CA LEU A 27 -44.50 -19.55 6.19
C LEU A 27 -43.25 -19.61 5.29
N LEU A 28 -43.13 -18.63 4.40
CA LEU A 28 -41.92 -18.36 3.63
C LEU A 28 -41.16 -17.27 4.38
N HIS A 29 -40.13 -17.66 5.12
CA HIS A 29 -39.30 -16.73 5.88
C HIS A 29 -38.52 -15.79 4.94
N ILE A 30 -38.28 -14.56 5.39
CA ILE A 30 -37.59 -13.53 4.57
C ILE A 30 -36.25 -14.01 4.05
N THR A 31 -35.49 -14.80 4.83
CA THR A 31 -34.20 -15.38 4.44
C THR A 31 -34.32 -16.48 3.38
N ASP A 32 -35.50 -17.01 3.14
CA ASP A 32 -35.76 -18.10 2.19
C ASP A 32 -36.50 -17.64 0.93
N ILE A 33 -36.76 -16.34 0.81
CA ILE A 33 -37.35 -15.71 -0.38
C ILE A 33 -36.34 -15.60 -1.51
N SER A 34 -35.14 -15.11 -1.21
CA SER A 34 -34.13 -14.84 -2.21
C SER A 34 -32.71 -15.09 -1.67
N TRP A 35 -31.77 -15.38 -2.55
CA TRP A 35 -30.35 -15.40 -2.26
C TRP A 35 -29.79 -14.00 -1.96
N GLN A 36 -30.45 -12.95 -2.47
CA GLN A 36 -30.15 -11.57 -2.10
C GLN A 36 -30.74 -11.22 -0.74
N ARG A 37 -30.12 -10.26 -0.06
CA ARG A 37 -30.69 -9.68 1.14
C ARG A 37 -31.97 -8.93 0.80
N VAL A 38 -33.09 -9.37 1.37
CA VAL A 38 -34.40 -8.75 1.27
C VAL A 38 -34.68 -8.10 2.62
N ASN A 39 -35.05 -6.82 2.63
CA ASN A 39 -35.38 -6.12 3.88
C ASN A 39 -36.84 -6.31 4.27
N HIS A 40 -37.73 -6.42 3.28
CA HIS A 40 -39.15 -6.70 3.48
C HIS A 40 -39.66 -7.59 2.34
N PRO A 41 -40.51 -8.58 2.60
CA PRO A 41 -41.03 -9.49 1.57
C PRO A 41 -41.72 -8.80 0.38
N SER A 42 -42.32 -7.62 0.58
CA SER A 42 -42.95 -6.83 -0.47
C SER A 42 -41.99 -6.36 -1.59
N GLU A 43 -40.69 -6.43 -1.38
CA GLU A 43 -39.69 -6.13 -2.43
C GLU A 43 -39.71 -7.18 -3.55
N LYS A 44 -40.09 -8.39 -3.26
CA LYS A 44 -40.06 -9.54 -4.19
C LYS A 44 -41.43 -10.20 -4.42
N LEU A 45 -42.40 -10.03 -3.51
CA LEU A 45 -43.70 -10.69 -3.52
C LEU A 45 -44.82 -9.67 -3.30
N SER A 46 -45.94 -9.95 -3.93
CA SER A 46 -47.21 -9.19 -3.72
C SER A 46 -48.30 -10.12 -3.23
N ILE A 47 -49.24 -9.57 -2.45
CA ILE A 47 -50.41 -10.33 -1.99
C ILE A 47 -51.25 -10.75 -3.21
N GLY A 48 -51.59 -12.05 -3.28
CA GLY A 48 -52.31 -12.63 -4.41
C GLY A 48 -51.42 -13.27 -5.48
N ASP A 49 -50.07 -13.13 -5.35
CA ASP A 49 -49.14 -13.78 -6.29
C ASP A 49 -49.24 -15.30 -6.18
N LYS A 50 -49.27 -15.95 -7.33
CA LYS A 50 -49.08 -17.40 -7.43
C LYS A 50 -47.60 -17.69 -7.53
N ILE A 51 -47.08 -18.43 -6.56
CA ILE A 51 -45.68 -18.80 -6.50
C ILE A 51 -45.51 -20.29 -6.30
N THR A 52 -44.46 -20.85 -6.90
CA THR A 52 -43.98 -22.20 -6.61
C THR A 52 -42.98 -22.13 -5.49
N VAL A 53 -43.18 -22.93 -4.45
CA VAL A 53 -42.29 -22.98 -3.28
C VAL A 53 -41.90 -24.40 -2.94
N LYS A 54 -40.78 -24.57 -2.26
CA LYS A 54 -40.30 -25.88 -1.78
C LYS A 54 -40.61 -26.02 -0.32
N ILE A 55 -41.15 -27.19 0.09
CA ILE A 55 -41.40 -27.51 1.50
C ILE A 55 -40.06 -27.86 2.16
N LEU A 56 -39.62 -27.01 3.09
CA LEU A 56 -38.37 -27.19 3.84
C LEU A 56 -38.62 -28.07 5.06
N ASN A 57 -39.63 -27.75 5.83
CA ASN A 57 -39.98 -28.50 7.03
C ASN A 57 -41.49 -28.48 7.28
N TYR A 58 -41.97 -29.51 7.97
CA TYR A 58 -43.36 -29.64 8.37
C TYR A 58 -43.48 -30.01 9.85
N ASP A 59 -44.03 -29.12 10.63
CA ASP A 59 -44.31 -29.31 12.06
C ASP A 59 -45.77 -29.69 12.26
N LYS A 60 -46.02 -30.98 12.53
CA LYS A 60 -47.39 -31.52 12.75
C LYS A 60 -48.03 -30.99 14.03
N GLU A 61 -47.23 -30.74 15.07
CA GLU A 61 -47.75 -30.31 16.38
C GLU A 61 -48.22 -28.86 16.32
N LYS A 62 -47.49 -28.01 15.59
CA LYS A 62 -47.79 -26.59 15.43
C LYS A 62 -48.60 -26.28 14.18
N MET A 63 -48.89 -27.29 13.38
CA MET A 63 -49.54 -27.16 12.06
C MET A 63 -48.92 -26.08 11.18
N ARG A 64 -47.59 -26.02 11.18
CA ARG A 64 -46.81 -25.03 10.42
C ARG A 64 -45.95 -25.71 9.35
N VAL A 65 -45.98 -25.11 8.15
CA VAL A 65 -45.12 -25.55 7.03
C VAL A 65 -44.10 -24.45 6.75
N SER A 66 -42.83 -24.80 6.81
CA SER A 66 -41.75 -23.88 6.40
C SER A 66 -41.49 -24.05 4.92
N LEU A 67 -41.50 -22.95 4.21
CA LEU A 67 -41.35 -22.88 2.76
C LEU A 67 -40.05 -22.20 2.37
N GLY A 68 -39.54 -22.52 1.17
CA GLY A 68 -38.40 -21.88 0.56
C GLY A 68 -38.67 -21.60 -0.91
N LEU A 69 -38.32 -20.42 -1.34
CA LEU A 69 -38.41 -19.99 -2.74
C LEU A 69 -37.00 -20.03 -3.40
N LYS A 70 -36.00 -19.56 -2.71
CA LYS A 70 -34.59 -19.53 -3.19
C LYS A 70 -34.04 -20.93 -3.51
N GLN A 71 -34.52 -21.97 -2.82
CA GLN A 71 -34.09 -23.36 -3.02
C GLN A 71 -34.59 -23.98 -4.34
N LEU A 72 -35.43 -23.29 -5.09
CA LEU A 72 -35.84 -23.68 -6.45
C LEU A 72 -34.74 -23.35 -7.49
N THR A 73 -33.89 -22.39 -7.18
CA THR A 73 -32.75 -22.02 -8.02
C THR A 73 -31.45 -22.48 -7.37
N PRO A 74 -30.42 -22.87 -8.15
CA PRO A 74 -29.12 -23.19 -7.59
C PRO A 74 -28.58 -21.98 -6.82
N SER A 75 -27.82 -22.26 -5.75
CA SER A 75 -27.18 -21.19 -5.00
C SER A 75 -26.21 -20.43 -5.89
N PRO A 76 -26.25 -19.10 -5.91
CA PRO A 76 -25.26 -18.32 -6.65
C PRO A 76 -23.83 -18.54 -6.14
N TRP A 77 -23.68 -19.16 -4.96
CA TRP A 77 -22.38 -19.53 -4.39
C TRP A 77 -21.93 -20.94 -4.81
N ASP A 78 -22.78 -21.74 -5.44
CA ASP A 78 -22.40 -23.06 -5.94
C ASP A 78 -21.35 -22.90 -7.07
N ASN A 79 -20.22 -23.57 -6.93
CA ASN A 79 -19.09 -23.51 -7.87
C ASN A 79 -18.56 -22.07 -8.11
N ILE A 80 -18.71 -21.20 -7.13
CA ILE A 80 -18.29 -19.80 -7.25
C ILE A 80 -16.79 -19.68 -7.52
N SER A 81 -15.95 -20.54 -6.93
CA SER A 81 -14.51 -20.57 -7.15
C SER A 81 -14.12 -20.91 -8.60
N GLU A 82 -14.95 -21.70 -9.30
CA GLU A 82 -14.73 -22.02 -10.72
C GLU A 82 -15.16 -20.87 -11.64
N ARG A 83 -16.26 -20.19 -11.28
CA ARG A 83 -16.80 -19.05 -12.05
C ARG A 83 -15.99 -17.78 -11.86
N LEU A 84 -15.52 -17.56 -10.63
CA LEU A 84 -14.74 -16.40 -10.20
C LEU A 84 -13.38 -16.86 -9.62
N PRO A 85 -12.48 -17.42 -10.45
CA PRO A 85 -11.17 -17.83 -9.98
C PRO A 85 -10.35 -16.61 -9.50
N MET A 86 -9.42 -16.85 -8.60
CA MET A 86 -8.48 -15.84 -8.14
C MET A 86 -7.74 -15.21 -9.32
N GLY A 87 -7.58 -13.89 -9.28
CA GLY A 87 -6.96 -13.12 -10.37
C GLY A 87 -7.89 -12.74 -11.53
N LYS A 88 -9.14 -13.21 -11.53
CA LYS A 88 -10.11 -12.81 -12.56
C LYS A 88 -10.55 -11.36 -12.38
N LYS A 89 -10.50 -10.59 -13.46
CA LYS A 89 -11.05 -9.24 -13.53
C LYS A 89 -12.54 -9.31 -13.85
N VAL A 90 -13.35 -8.65 -13.03
CA VAL A 90 -14.81 -8.58 -13.19
C VAL A 90 -15.31 -7.17 -12.90
N SER A 91 -16.44 -6.80 -13.48
CA SER A 91 -17.13 -5.55 -13.15
C SER A 91 -18.24 -5.81 -12.14
N GLY A 92 -18.42 -4.87 -11.23
CA GLY A 92 -19.49 -4.95 -10.23
C GLY A 92 -20.01 -3.58 -9.85
N ILE A 93 -21.11 -3.55 -9.11
CA ILE A 93 -21.75 -2.31 -8.67
C ILE A 93 -21.57 -2.17 -7.16
N VAL A 94 -21.15 -0.99 -6.72
CA VAL A 94 -21.00 -0.68 -5.30
C VAL A 94 -22.39 -0.69 -4.63
N SER A 95 -22.62 -1.68 -3.77
CA SER A 95 -23.89 -1.89 -3.07
C SER A 95 -23.94 -1.22 -1.71
N ASN A 96 -22.78 -1.13 -1.04
CA ASN A 96 -22.68 -0.47 0.26
C ASN A 96 -21.26 0.07 0.50
N LEU A 97 -21.16 1.12 1.34
CA LEU A 97 -19.92 1.74 1.76
C LEU A 97 -19.79 1.71 3.27
N THR A 98 -18.63 1.27 3.76
CA THR A 98 -18.26 1.26 5.17
C THR A 98 -16.95 2.02 5.38
N ASP A 99 -16.55 2.26 6.63
CA ASP A 99 -15.28 2.94 6.92
C ASP A 99 -14.05 2.10 6.54
N TYR A 100 -14.18 0.78 6.50
CA TYR A 100 -13.10 -0.15 6.17
C TYR A 100 -13.09 -0.65 4.73
N GLY A 101 -14.10 -0.31 3.92
CA GLY A 101 -14.14 -0.73 2.53
C GLY A 101 -15.49 -0.55 1.84
N ALA A 102 -15.58 -1.04 0.62
CA ALA A 102 -16.78 -1.03 -0.20
C ALA A 102 -17.25 -2.46 -0.49
N PHE A 103 -18.56 -2.69 -0.38
CA PHE A 103 -19.19 -3.91 -0.87
C PHE A 103 -19.54 -3.72 -2.34
N VAL A 104 -19.12 -4.65 -3.16
CA VAL A 104 -19.35 -4.66 -4.60
C VAL A 104 -20.13 -5.90 -4.98
N ARG A 105 -21.30 -5.71 -5.55
CA ARG A 105 -22.13 -6.79 -6.10
C ARG A 105 -21.63 -7.14 -7.49
N ILE A 106 -21.14 -8.37 -7.63
CA ILE A 106 -20.61 -8.90 -8.89
C ILE A 106 -21.72 -9.57 -9.69
N GLU A 107 -22.50 -10.39 -9.02
CA GLU A 107 -23.65 -11.11 -9.59
C GLU A 107 -24.84 -11.02 -8.61
N GLU A 108 -26.02 -11.41 -9.07
CA GLU A 108 -27.20 -11.44 -8.22
C GLU A 108 -27.01 -12.44 -7.06
N GLY A 109 -27.02 -11.92 -5.83
CA GLY A 109 -26.77 -12.69 -4.61
C GLY A 109 -25.29 -12.91 -4.27
N VAL A 110 -24.36 -12.36 -5.04
CA VAL A 110 -22.92 -12.47 -4.78
C VAL A 110 -22.33 -11.08 -4.59
N GLU A 111 -21.87 -10.82 -3.38
CA GLU A 111 -21.19 -9.57 -3.02
C GLU A 111 -19.77 -9.87 -2.52
N GLY A 112 -18.82 -9.06 -2.94
CA GLY A 112 -17.46 -9.08 -2.45
C GLY A 112 -17.09 -7.81 -1.71
N LEU A 113 -16.08 -7.87 -0.87
CA LEU A 113 -15.53 -6.74 -0.13
C LEU A 113 -14.24 -6.26 -0.79
N VAL A 114 -14.19 -4.98 -1.13
CA VAL A 114 -12.96 -4.27 -1.43
C VAL A 114 -12.54 -3.53 -0.16
N HIS A 115 -11.49 -4.03 0.50
CA HIS A 115 -10.93 -3.35 1.66
C HIS A 115 -10.30 -2.00 1.26
N VAL A 116 -10.25 -1.03 2.17
CA VAL A 116 -9.72 0.30 1.88
C VAL A 116 -8.29 0.27 1.32
N SER A 117 -7.45 -0.65 1.80
CA SER A 117 -6.08 -0.86 1.29
C SER A 117 -6.01 -1.42 -0.14
N GLU A 118 -7.13 -1.95 -0.65
CA GLU A 118 -7.25 -2.53 -1.99
C GLU A 118 -8.00 -1.61 -2.98
N MET A 119 -8.31 -0.38 -2.58
CA MET A 119 -9.05 0.57 -3.43
C MET A 119 -8.15 1.37 -4.35
N ASP A 120 -6.98 1.78 -3.86
CA ASP A 120 -6.03 2.60 -4.61
C ASP A 120 -4.59 2.28 -4.23
N TRP A 121 -3.67 2.41 -5.20
CA TRP A 121 -2.24 2.19 -5.01
C TRP A 121 -1.58 3.28 -4.15
N THR A 122 -2.07 4.51 -4.24
CA THR A 122 -1.40 5.69 -3.69
C THR A 122 -1.98 6.18 -2.36
N ASN A 123 -3.22 5.80 -2.02
CA ASN A 123 -3.95 6.29 -0.84
C ASN A 123 -4.62 5.17 -0.04
N ALA A 124 -3.82 4.24 0.48
CA ALA A 124 -4.32 3.07 1.23
C ALA A 124 -5.19 3.40 2.47
N ASN A 125 -5.12 4.62 3.00
CA ASN A 125 -5.84 5.04 4.22
C ASN A 125 -6.95 6.08 3.98
N ALA A 126 -7.27 6.40 2.74
CA ALA A 126 -8.35 7.35 2.46
C ALA A 126 -9.71 6.67 2.62
N ARG A 127 -10.72 7.45 3.05
CA ARG A 127 -12.09 6.91 3.20
C ARG A 127 -12.62 6.37 1.88
N PRO A 128 -13.28 5.19 1.88
CA PRO A 128 -13.85 4.58 0.67
C PRO A 128 -14.75 5.50 -0.16
N SER A 129 -15.50 6.39 0.51
CA SER A 129 -16.37 7.38 -0.14
C SER A 129 -15.66 8.42 -1.01
N LYS A 130 -14.33 8.53 -0.91
CA LYS A 130 -13.53 9.39 -1.80
C LYS A 130 -13.24 8.73 -3.15
N PHE A 131 -13.21 7.42 -3.19
CA PHE A 131 -12.87 6.65 -4.38
C PHE A 131 -14.08 6.21 -5.19
N VAL A 132 -15.17 5.86 -4.49
CA VAL A 132 -16.38 5.29 -5.10
C VAL A 132 -17.65 5.83 -4.45
N LYS A 133 -18.73 5.77 -5.22
CA LYS A 133 -20.08 6.15 -4.77
C LYS A 133 -21.00 4.93 -4.80
N LEU A 134 -22.06 4.96 -3.98
CA LEU A 134 -23.12 3.96 -4.03
C LEU A 134 -23.73 3.90 -5.43
N GLY A 135 -23.93 2.68 -5.95
CA GLY A 135 -24.48 2.46 -7.29
C GLY A 135 -23.47 2.65 -8.44
N GLN A 136 -22.22 2.99 -8.16
CA GLN A 136 -21.19 3.13 -9.18
C GLN A 136 -20.72 1.76 -9.66
N GLU A 137 -20.57 1.60 -10.96
CA GLU A 137 -19.92 0.45 -11.57
C GLU A 137 -18.39 0.58 -11.43
N VAL A 138 -17.74 -0.49 -10.97
CA VAL A 138 -16.30 -0.54 -10.75
C VAL A 138 -15.72 -1.86 -11.24
N ASP A 139 -14.51 -1.80 -11.79
CA ASP A 139 -13.74 -2.99 -12.15
C ASP A 139 -12.93 -3.46 -10.93
N VAL A 140 -13.00 -4.76 -10.67
CA VAL A 140 -12.32 -5.39 -9.54
C VAL A 140 -11.65 -6.70 -9.97
N VAL A 141 -10.64 -7.11 -9.23
CA VAL A 141 -9.96 -8.39 -9.38
C VAL A 141 -10.26 -9.25 -8.15
N VAL A 142 -10.56 -10.51 -8.37
CA VAL A 142 -10.83 -11.49 -7.30
C VAL A 142 -9.52 -11.86 -6.62
N LEU A 143 -9.41 -11.59 -5.31
CA LEU A 143 -8.24 -11.94 -4.49
C LEU A 143 -8.40 -13.30 -3.84
N ASP A 144 -9.54 -13.55 -3.21
CA ASP A 144 -9.84 -14.77 -2.46
C ASP A 144 -11.35 -15.06 -2.49
N VAL A 145 -11.70 -16.34 -2.51
CA VAL A 145 -13.07 -16.82 -2.52
C VAL A 145 -13.27 -17.84 -1.41
N GLN A 146 -14.12 -17.55 -0.46
CA GLN A 146 -14.49 -18.41 0.66
C GLN A 146 -15.95 -18.85 0.52
N GLU A 147 -16.20 -19.90 -0.25
CA GLU A 147 -17.56 -20.42 -0.52
C GLU A 147 -18.33 -20.72 0.76
N SER A 148 -17.72 -21.40 1.73
CA SER A 148 -18.34 -21.78 2.99
C SER A 148 -18.77 -20.60 3.87
N LYS A 149 -18.12 -19.45 3.71
CA LYS A 149 -18.43 -18.21 4.46
C LYS A 149 -19.19 -17.19 3.63
N HIS A 150 -19.47 -17.50 2.37
CA HIS A 150 -20.07 -16.58 1.40
C HIS A 150 -19.34 -15.22 1.36
N ARG A 151 -18.00 -15.28 1.25
CA ARG A 151 -17.14 -14.09 1.21
C ARG A 151 -16.21 -14.13 0.02
N ILE A 152 -16.09 -12.99 -0.64
CA ILE A 152 -15.13 -12.76 -1.72
C ILE A 152 -14.35 -11.49 -1.37
N SER A 153 -13.02 -11.60 -1.40
CA SER A 153 -12.13 -10.46 -1.28
C SER A 153 -11.79 -9.95 -2.67
N LEU A 154 -11.94 -8.67 -2.86
CA LEU A 154 -11.75 -7.99 -4.15
C LEU A 154 -10.71 -6.89 -4.04
N SER A 155 -10.05 -6.58 -5.16
CA SER A 155 -9.13 -5.47 -5.29
C SER A 155 -9.51 -4.58 -6.46
N MET A 156 -9.65 -3.29 -6.23
CA MET A 156 -9.81 -2.29 -7.28
C MET A 156 -8.46 -1.83 -7.83
N LYS A 157 -7.45 -1.77 -6.96
CA LYS A 157 -6.10 -1.33 -7.35
C LYS A 157 -5.47 -2.27 -8.38
N GLN A 158 -5.64 -3.59 -8.24
CA GLN A 158 -5.14 -4.57 -9.20
C GLN A 158 -5.88 -4.58 -10.55
N ALA A 159 -7.08 -4.01 -10.62
CA ALA A 159 -7.80 -3.80 -11.87
C ALA A 159 -7.24 -2.62 -12.68
N LYS A 160 -6.49 -1.74 -12.03
CA LYS A 160 -5.76 -0.62 -12.64
C LYS A 160 -4.29 -1.01 -12.83
N GLU A 161 -3.62 -0.31 -13.73
CA GLU A 161 -2.18 -0.45 -13.90
C GLU A 161 -1.46 -0.11 -12.59
N ASN A 162 -0.52 -0.97 -12.19
CA ASN A 162 0.28 -0.74 -11.00
C ASN A 162 1.28 0.41 -11.28
N PRO A 163 1.15 1.58 -10.63
CA PRO A 163 2.04 2.71 -10.90
C PRO A 163 3.50 2.43 -10.51
N TRP A 164 3.75 1.48 -9.59
CA TRP A 164 5.10 1.07 -9.20
C TRP A 164 5.77 0.23 -10.28
N GLU A 165 5.05 -0.70 -10.90
CA GLU A 165 5.53 -1.50 -12.05
C GLU A 165 5.71 -0.62 -13.29
N ALA A 166 4.79 0.31 -13.54
CA ALA A 166 4.90 1.27 -14.64
C ALA A 166 6.13 2.17 -14.47
N PHE A 167 6.42 2.60 -13.25
CA PHE A 167 7.62 3.37 -12.92
C PHE A 167 8.90 2.54 -13.10
N GLU A 168 8.91 1.30 -12.62
CA GLU A 168 10.03 0.36 -12.79
C GLU A 168 10.33 0.08 -14.27
N GLY A 169 9.28 -0.05 -15.09
CA GLY A 169 9.42 -0.24 -16.54
C GLY A 169 9.92 0.99 -17.31
N ALA A 170 9.69 2.19 -16.77
CA ALA A 170 10.06 3.46 -17.39
C ALA A 170 11.42 4.00 -16.94
N HIS A 171 11.91 3.59 -15.77
CA HIS A 171 13.13 4.12 -15.15
C HIS A 171 14.05 3.00 -14.69
N ASN A 172 15.36 3.29 -14.73
CA ASN A 172 16.38 2.36 -14.28
C ASN A 172 17.10 2.90 -13.03
N LYS A 173 17.71 1.98 -12.30
CA LYS A 173 18.64 2.35 -11.24
C LYS A 173 19.78 3.20 -11.82
N GLY A 174 20.02 4.35 -11.19
CA GLY A 174 21.01 5.33 -11.64
C GLY A 174 20.45 6.48 -12.48
N ASP A 175 19.18 6.42 -12.89
CA ASP A 175 18.54 7.52 -13.60
C ASP A 175 18.34 8.73 -12.68
N MET A 176 18.51 9.92 -13.26
CA MET A 176 18.24 11.18 -12.59
C MET A 176 16.82 11.64 -12.89
N ILE A 177 16.11 12.03 -11.85
CA ILE A 177 14.74 12.55 -11.96
C ILE A 177 14.56 13.78 -11.07
N ASN A 178 13.65 14.65 -11.47
CA ASN A 178 13.22 15.78 -10.65
C ASN A 178 11.99 15.36 -9.82
N VAL A 179 12.01 15.68 -8.54
CA VAL A 179 10.98 15.28 -7.57
C VAL A 179 10.62 16.43 -6.64
N THR A 180 9.42 16.37 -6.05
CA THR A 180 8.97 17.39 -5.10
C THR A 180 8.88 16.82 -3.69
N VAL A 181 9.43 17.53 -2.71
CA VAL A 181 9.37 17.14 -1.29
C VAL A 181 7.94 17.22 -0.80
N LYS A 182 7.39 16.07 -0.37
CA LYS A 182 6.04 15.97 0.23
C LYS A 182 6.05 16.11 1.74
N SER A 183 6.97 15.43 2.40
CA SER A 183 7.15 15.52 3.85
C SER A 183 8.58 15.24 4.27
N ILE A 184 8.94 15.77 5.43
CA ILE A 184 10.25 15.64 6.06
C ILE A 184 10.05 14.86 7.36
N THR A 185 10.86 13.82 7.56
CA THR A 185 10.80 12.94 8.74
C THR A 185 12.19 12.79 9.36
N ASP A 186 12.24 12.22 10.56
CA ASP A 186 13.48 12.00 11.30
C ASP A 186 14.47 11.05 10.61
N PHE A 187 14.00 10.25 9.65
CA PHE A 187 14.82 9.29 8.91
C PHE A 187 15.03 9.65 7.44
N GLY A 188 14.43 10.72 6.93
CA GLY A 188 14.61 11.16 5.56
C GLY A 188 13.49 12.00 4.98
N LEU A 189 13.55 12.20 3.67
CA LEU A 189 12.58 12.98 2.90
C LEU A 189 11.67 12.06 2.10
N PHE A 190 10.36 12.25 2.25
CA PHE A 190 9.39 11.68 1.32
C PHE A 190 9.16 12.64 0.17
N VAL A 191 9.29 12.14 -1.04
CA VAL A 191 9.17 12.91 -2.28
C VAL A 191 8.12 12.32 -3.20
N GLY A 192 7.43 13.18 -3.94
CA GLY A 192 6.44 12.79 -4.93
C GLY A 192 7.10 12.46 -6.27
N LEU A 193 6.78 11.29 -6.81
CA LEU A 193 7.24 10.80 -8.10
C LEU A 193 6.12 10.89 -9.15
N PRO A 194 6.44 10.85 -10.45
CA PRO A 194 5.45 10.71 -11.51
C PRO A 194 4.56 9.47 -11.28
N GLY A 195 3.27 9.59 -11.57
CA GLY A 195 2.29 8.52 -11.30
C GLY A 195 1.65 8.57 -9.91
N GLY A 196 1.96 9.59 -9.09
CA GLY A 196 1.36 9.79 -7.77
C GLY A 196 1.92 8.89 -6.66
N ILE A 197 2.99 8.18 -6.93
CA ILE A 197 3.72 7.35 -5.97
C ILE A 197 4.73 8.16 -5.17
N ASP A 198 5.14 7.64 -4.01
CA ASP A 198 6.08 8.29 -3.13
C ASP A 198 7.42 7.56 -3.11
N GLY A 199 8.51 8.34 -3.16
CA GLY A 199 9.87 7.86 -2.96
C GLY A 199 10.42 8.31 -1.61
N LEU A 200 11.44 7.61 -1.13
CA LEU A 200 12.15 7.94 0.11
C LEU A 200 13.61 8.24 -0.18
N ILE A 201 14.08 9.39 0.31
CA ILE A 201 15.49 9.73 0.40
C ILE A 201 15.91 9.58 1.85
N HIS A 202 16.68 8.54 2.17
CA HIS A 202 17.17 8.31 3.52
C HIS A 202 18.19 9.39 3.92
N LEU A 203 18.27 9.72 5.21
CA LEU A 203 19.26 10.72 5.72
C LEU A 203 20.67 10.47 5.22
N ALA A 204 21.11 9.20 5.22
CA ALA A 204 22.41 8.81 4.74
C ALA A 204 22.64 9.02 3.23
N ASP A 205 21.56 9.26 2.46
CA ASP A 205 21.59 9.45 1.00
C ASP A 205 21.36 10.90 0.57
N ILE A 206 21.19 11.81 1.55
CA ILE A 206 21.02 13.25 1.30
C ILE A 206 22.37 13.91 1.09
N SER A 207 23.35 13.64 1.95
CA SER A 207 24.68 14.23 1.90
C SER A 207 25.76 13.20 2.23
N TRP A 208 26.98 13.46 1.78
CA TRP A 208 28.19 12.73 2.20
C TRP A 208 28.58 13.03 3.64
N GLU A 209 28.19 14.19 4.17
CA GLU A 209 28.33 14.55 5.58
C GLU A 209 27.17 13.96 6.40
N LYS A 210 27.44 13.62 7.66
CA LYS A 210 26.39 13.15 8.58
C LYS A 210 25.50 14.33 8.97
N LEU A 211 24.37 14.46 8.30
CA LEU A 211 23.33 15.41 8.67
C LEU A 211 22.45 14.83 9.77
N SER A 212 22.12 15.65 10.76
CA SER A 212 21.07 15.36 11.73
C SER A 212 19.68 15.61 11.14
N ALA A 213 18.64 15.01 11.73
CA ALA A 213 17.27 15.25 11.30
C ALA A 213 16.89 16.74 11.34
N ASP A 214 17.37 17.47 12.36
CA ASP A 214 17.11 18.90 12.54
C ASP A 214 17.75 19.76 11.42
N GLU A 215 18.94 19.39 10.96
CA GLU A 215 19.62 20.06 9.85
C GLU A 215 18.89 19.83 8.52
N VAL A 216 18.35 18.64 8.31
CA VAL A 216 17.55 18.33 7.12
C VAL A 216 16.24 19.12 7.13
N VAL A 217 15.56 19.22 8.26
CA VAL A 217 14.34 20.04 8.40
C VAL A 217 14.61 21.52 8.15
N SER A 218 15.80 22.03 8.53
CA SER A 218 16.18 23.43 8.29
C SER A 218 16.63 23.71 6.86
N THR A 219 17.16 22.71 6.16
CA THR A 219 17.71 22.85 4.81
C THR A 219 16.68 22.64 3.72
N TYR A 220 15.73 21.73 3.93
CA TYR A 220 14.71 21.37 2.94
C TYR A 220 13.33 21.82 3.37
N SER A 221 12.50 22.17 2.39
CA SER A 221 11.13 22.64 2.60
C SER A 221 10.12 21.79 1.85
N LYS A 222 8.95 21.60 2.43
CA LYS A 222 7.82 20.95 1.76
C LYS A 222 7.44 21.74 0.51
N GLY A 223 7.30 21.02 -0.61
CA GLY A 223 7.03 21.62 -1.93
C GLY A 223 8.28 22.02 -2.71
N GLN A 224 9.48 21.85 -2.16
CA GLN A 224 10.73 22.10 -2.86
C GLN A 224 10.96 21.03 -3.94
N GLU A 225 11.39 21.45 -5.11
CA GLU A 225 11.83 20.55 -6.18
C GLU A 225 13.30 20.21 -6.00
N LEU A 226 13.62 18.93 -6.17
CA LEU A 226 14.97 18.39 -6.03
C LEU A 226 15.27 17.45 -7.18
N ASP A 227 16.52 17.50 -7.66
CA ASP A 227 17.04 16.46 -8.54
C ASP A 227 17.60 15.33 -7.69
N VAL A 228 17.27 14.11 -8.06
CA VAL A 228 17.66 12.91 -7.31
C VAL A 228 18.06 11.78 -8.26
N VAL A 229 18.83 10.83 -7.75
CA VAL A 229 19.19 9.61 -8.45
C VAL A 229 18.40 8.44 -7.89
N ILE A 230 17.91 7.57 -8.76
CA ILE A 230 17.21 6.35 -8.37
C ILE A 230 18.25 5.33 -7.89
N LEU A 231 18.18 4.96 -6.62
CA LEU A 231 19.08 3.97 -6.01
C LEU A 231 18.52 2.55 -6.12
N ASN A 232 17.23 2.39 -5.89
CA ASN A 232 16.53 1.11 -5.97
C ASN A 232 15.05 1.30 -6.22
N ILE A 233 14.47 0.39 -7.01
CA ILE A 233 13.02 0.31 -7.25
C ILE A 233 12.57 -1.09 -6.80
N ASP A 234 11.59 -1.16 -5.93
CA ASP A 234 10.98 -2.41 -5.44
C ASP A 234 9.47 -2.27 -5.56
N ALA A 235 8.94 -2.67 -6.72
CA ALA A 235 7.52 -2.56 -7.02
C ALA A 235 6.67 -3.48 -6.13
N GLU A 236 7.19 -4.65 -5.71
CA GLU A 236 6.48 -5.58 -4.84
C GLU A 236 6.28 -5.01 -3.42
N LYS A 237 7.28 -4.29 -2.91
CA LYS A 237 7.22 -3.63 -1.59
C LYS A 237 6.71 -2.20 -1.65
N GLU A 238 6.34 -1.72 -2.82
CA GLU A 238 5.86 -0.35 -3.04
C GLU A 238 6.86 0.69 -2.50
N ARG A 239 8.17 0.49 -2.78
CA ARG A 239 9.25 1.35 -2.28
C ARG A 239 10.22 1.74 -3.39
N ILE A 240 10.53 3.04 -3.44
CA ILE A 240 11.57 3.58 -4.28
C ILE A 240 12.55 4.35 -3.38
N SER A 241 13.81 3.94 -3.43
CA SER A 241 14.90 4.60 -2.71
C SER A 241 15.64 5.53 -3.65
N LEU A 242 15.82 6.75 -3.21
CA LEU A 242 16.42 7.84 -3.95
C LEU A 242 17.59 8.42 -3.17
N GLY A 243 18.50 9.10 -3.87
CA GLY A 243 19.64 9.78 -3.25
C GLY A 243 19.95 11.10 -3.93
N ILE A 244 20.40 12.06 -3.14
CA ILE A 244 20.86 13.37 -3.60
C ILE A 244 22.40 13.38 -3.69
N LYS A 245 23.09 12.80 -2.72
CA LYS A 245 24.55 12.79 -2.64
C LYS A 245 25.22 12.19 -3.89
N GLN A 246 24.53 11.28 -4.57
CA GLN A 246 25.04 10.63 -5.80
C GLN A 246 25.08 11.58 -7.01
N LEU A 247 24.40 12.74 -6.95
CA LEU A 247 24.49 13.79 -7.97
C LEU A 247 25.82 14.53 -7.93
N THR A 248 26.41 14.60 -6.74
CA THR A 248 27.75 15.17 -6.54
C THR A 248 28.74 14.02 -6.42
N SER A 249 29.83 14.11 -7.16
CA SER A 249 30.91 13.16 -6.97
C SER A 249 31.43 13.28 -5.54
N ASP A 250 31.67 12.12 -4.91
CA ASP A 250 32.31 12.05 -3.60
C ASP A 250 33.64 12.83 -3.64
N ASN A 251 33.67 13.93 -2.90
CA ASN A 251 34.87 14.78 -2.81
C ASN A 251 36.07 13.97 -2.38
N PHE A 252 35.88 12.95 -1.53
CA PHE A 252 36.95 12.08 -1.08
C PHE A 252 37.49 11.19 -2.22
N SER A 253 36.60 10.56 -3.03
CA SER A 253 37.01 9.73 -4.15
C SER A 253 37.70 10.54 -5.25
N GLN A 254 37.22 11.78 -5.52
CA GLN A 254 37.94 12.69 -6.43
C GLN A 254 39.30 13.07 -5.89
N PHE A 255 39.35 13.46 -4.61
CA PHE A 255 40.59 13.82 -3.95
C PHE A 255 41.59 12.66 -3.98
N ALA A 256 41.16 11.44 -3.64
CA ALA A 256 42.00 10.24 -3.68
C ALA A 256 42.50 9.89 -5.09
N THR A 257 41.70 10.16 -6.12
CA THR A 257 42.10 9.94 -7.53
C THR A 257 43.11 10.97 -8.00
N LEU A 258 42.93 12.23 -7.61
CA LEU A 258 43.87 13.32 -7.95
C LEU A 258 45.17 13.28 -7.16
N ASN A 259 45.14 12.71 -5.95
CA ASN A 259 46.24 12.63 -5.01
C ASN A 259 46.53 11.17 -4.63
N PRO A 260 47.11 10.36 -5.52
CA PRO A 260 47.47 8.99 -5.21
C PRO A 260 48.53 8.91 -4.11
N LYS A 261 48.62 7.73 -3.48
CA LYS A 261 49.61 7.46 -2.42
C LYS A 261 51.01 7.92 -2.81
N GLY A 262 51.66 8.72 -1.96
CA GLY A 262 52.96 9.31 -2.17
C GLY A 262 52.91 10.76 -2.71
N THR A 263 51.74 11.31 -3.01
CA THR A 263 51.60 12.73 -3.40
C THR A 263 51.83 13.61 -2.18
N ILE A 264 52.64 14.66 -2.34
CA ILE A 264 52.87 15.68 -1.31
C ILE A 264 51.87 16.81 -1.50
N ILE A 265 51.12 17.11 -0.49
CA ILE A 265 50.12 18.19 -0.47
C ILE A 265 50.23 19.06 0.78
N LYS A 266 49.76 20.29 0.67
CA LYS A 266 49.66 21.21 1.82
C LYS A 266 48.35 21.00 2.53
N GLY A 267 48.40 20.95 3.84
CA GLY A 267 47.21 20.89 4.70
C GLY A 267 47.35 21.82 5.90
N THR A 268 46.22 22.13 6.52
CA THR A 268 46.20 22.97 7.72
C THR A 268 45.85 22.10 8.92
N ILE A 269 46.59 22.22 9.99
CA ILE A 269 46.37 21.48 11.24
C ILE A 269 45.09 22.01 11.90
N GLN A 270 44.10 21.14 12.07
CA GLN A 270 42.85 21.47 12.78
C GLN A 270 42.93 21.17 14.26
N GLU A 271 43.48 20.01 14.61
CA GLU A 271 43.54 19.54 15.98
C GLU A 271 44.86 18.77 16.20
N VAL A 272 45.47 18.91 17.38
CA VAL A 272 46.69 18.21 17.74
C VAL A 272 46.49 17.49 19.08
N ASP A 273 46.89 16.21 19.09
CA ASP A 273 46.98 15.42 20.32
C ASP A 273 48.41 14.87 20.51
N ALA A 274 48.67 14.21 21.65
CA ALA A 274 49.98 13.63 21.95
C ALA A 274 50.44 12.56 20.89
N ARG A 275 49.49 11.93 20.19
CA ARG A 275 49.72 10.83 19.25
C ARG A 275 49.83 11.27 17.80
N GLY A 276 49.36 12.48 17.50
CA GLY A 276 49.35 12.98 16.12
C GLY A 276 48.55 14.27 15.95
N ALA A 277 48.20 14.55 14.72
CA ALA A 277 47.40 15.72 14.39
C ALA A 277 46.39 15.41 13.31
N VAL A 278 45.21 16.05 13.37
CA VAL A 278 44.21 16.08 12.30
C VAL A 278 44.55 17.24 11.38
N VAL A 279 44.79 16.93 10.11
CA VAL A 279 45.19 17.88 9.06
C VAL A 279 44.05 18.01 8.05
N LEU A 280 43.55 19.22 7.85
CA LEU A 280 42.63 19.54 6.78
C LEU A 280 43.36 19.60 5.46
N LEU A 281 43.05 18.70 4.52
CA LEU A 281 43.72 18.55 3.22
C LEU A 281 42.95 19.26 2.09
N ALA A 282 41.62 19.24 2.16
CA ALA A 282 40.74 19.95 1.26
C ALA A 282 39.40 20.16 2.00
N ASP A 283 38.41 20.87 1.36
CA ASP A 283 37.12 21.14 1.93
C ASP A 283 36.41 19.83 2.34
N GLY A 284 36.17 19.65 3.65
CA GLY A 284 35.56 18.46 4.22
C GLY A 284 36.44 17.20 4.25
N ILE A 285 37.73 17.27 3.82
CA ILE A 285 38.64 16.12 3.79
C ILE A 285 39.78 16.33 4.79
N THR A 286 39.80 15.46 5.79
CA THR A 286 40.82 15.46 6.82
C THR A 286 41.69 14.19 6.74
N GLY A 287 42.97 14.32 7.05
CA GLY A 287 43.90 13.23 7.23
C GLY A 287 44.46 13.20 8.66
N TYR A 288 44.84 12.03 9.14
CA TYR A 288 45.49 11.90 10.45
C TYR A 288 46.98 11.69 10.29
N LEU A 289 47.80 12.64 10.77
CA LEU A 289 49.22 12.60 10.79
C LEU A 289 49.71 12.03 12.13
N LYS A 290 50.27 10.83 12.09
CA LYS A 290 50.81 10.19 13.30
C LYS A 290 52.10 10.88 13.78
N ALA A 291 52.31 10.92 15.10
CA ALA A 291 53.52 11.47 15.71
C ALA A 291 54.82 10.83 15.15
N SER A 292 54.78 9.53 14.81
CA SER A 292 55.88 8.81 14.22
C SER A 292 56.26 9.23 12.78
N GLU A 293 55.36 9.93 12.10
CA GLU A 293 55.52 10.36 10.72
C GLU A 293 55.86 11.86 10.58
N ILE A 294 55.95 12.58 11.71
CA ILE A 294 56.22 14.02 11.74
C ILE A 294 57.73 14.30 11.48
N SER A 295 58.65 13.47 12.04
CA SER A 295 60.08 13.64 11.94
C SER A 295 60.80 12.29 11.92
N GLN A 296 62.01 12.27 11.43
CA GLN A 296 62.91 11.11 11.53
C GLN A 296 63.36 10.85 12.97
N ASP A 297 63.37 11.89 13.79
CA ASP A 297 63.60 11.78 15.24
C ASP A 297 62.33 11.38 15.97
N ARG A 298 62.49 10.57 17.01
CA ARG A 298 61.35 10.11 17.81
C ARG A 298 60.69 11.27 18.55
N ILE A 299 59.43 11.55 18.23
CA ILE A 299 58.63 12.55 18.90
C ILE A 299 57.63 11.81 19.81
N ASP A 300 57.71 12.07 21.12
CA ASP A 300 56.86 11.45 22.13
C ASP A 300 55.53 12.20 22.29
N ASP A 301 55.48 13.47 21.88
CA ASP A 301 54.26 14.32 21.95
C ASP A 301 54.24 15.26 20.73
N ALA A 302 53.26 15.05 19.84
CA ALA A 302 53.07 15.83 18.62
C ALA A 302 52.73 17.30 18.90
N SER A 303 52.13 17.62 20.05
CA SER A 303 51.76 18.99 20.46
C SER A 303 52.94 19.89 20.73
N THR A 304 54.15 19.32 20.94
CA THR A 304 55.39 20.09 21.12
C THR A 304 55.98 20.63 19.82
N VAL A 305 55.62 20.01 18.68
CA VAL A 305 56.17 20.33 17.36
C VAL A 305 55.15 20.98 16.44
N LEU A 306 53.90 20.57 16.56
CA LEU A 306 52.79 21.02 15.73
C LEU A 306 51.88 21.95 16.49
N LYS A 307 51.33 22.94 15.79
CA LYS A 307 50.35 23.89 16.36
C LYS A 307 49.07 23.92 15.52
N GLU A 308 47.94 24.03 16.16
CA GLU A 308 46.67 24.25 15.48
C GLU A 308 46.72 25.49 14.59
N GLY A 309 46.18 25.39 13.38
CA GLY A 309 46.19 26.46 12.39
C GLY A 309 47.52 26.57 11.58
N ALA A 310 48.53 25.74 11.86
CA ALA A 310 49.77 25.74 11.08
C ALA A 310 49.58 25.00 9.74
N GLU A 311 50.21 25.51 8.68
CA GLU A 311 50.31 24.81 7.41
C GLU A 311 51.45 23.77 7.45
N VAL A 312 51.17 22.58 6.99
CA VAL A 312 52.13 21.48 6.89
C VAL A 312 52.06 20.83 5.52
N GLU A 313 53.21 20.37 5.02
CA GLU A 313 53.26 19.52 3.83
C GLU A 313 53.23 18.06 4.29
N VAL A 314 52.29 17.31 3.78
CA VAL A 314 52.08 15.91 4.14
C VAL A 314 52.05 15.03 2.88
N ALA A 315 52.57 13.81 3.00
CA ALA A 315 52.46 12.79 1.96
C ALA A 315 51.26 11.89 2.25
N ILE A 316 50.46 11.63 1.24
CA ILE A 316 49.30 10.75 1.33
C ILE A 316 49.72 9.28 1.29
#